data_27a13bbf6bdc44d5a71cbfc1a8fac5e4
#
_entry.id   27a13bbf6bdc44d5a71cbfc1a8fac5e4
#
_cell.length_a   1.000
_cell.length_b   1.000
_cell.length_c   1.000
_cell.angle_alpha   90.00
_cell.angle_beta   90.00
_cell.angle_gamma   90.00
#
_symmetry.space_group_name_H-M   'P 1'
#
loop_
_entity.id
_entity.type
_entity.pdbx_description
1 polymer ?
#
loop_
_entity_poly.entity_id
_entity_poly.type
_entity_poly.pdbx_seq_one_letter_code
_entity_poly.pdbx_strand_id
1 'polypeptide(L)'
;MGMRQGKELPFNGVFRVNAEGSKLELLIENMAGPNGIAFSPDEKQLYVADSREKFINVYDLNEEGYPENEREFFDLDIGEEGVPDGMKVDTEGRVYSSGPGGIWVFEPSGNDGAGILLGKI
;
A
#
# COMPACT_ATOMS: atom_id res chain seq x y z
N MET A 1 -11.55 -6.24 3.78
CA MET A 1 -12.84 -5.98 3.54
C MET A 1 -13.26 -6.16 2.13
N GLY A 2 -13.83 -7.06 1.82
CA GLY A 2 -14.15 -7.40 0.47
C GLY A 2 -15.31 -6.61 -0.10
N MET A 3 -15.52 -6.85 -1.32
CA MET A 3 -16.70 -6.37 -1.99
C MET A 3 -17.89 -7.13 -1.50
N ARG A 4 -19.00 -6.50 -1.50
CA ARG A 4 -20.25 -7.17 -1.19
C ARG A 4 -21.35 -6.46 -1.92
N GLN A 5 -22.50 -7.10 -1.95
CA GLN A 5 -23.66 -6.46 -2.52
C GLN A 5 -24.02 -5.24 -1.72
N GLY A 6 -24.53 -4.25 -2.37
CA GLY A 6 -24.90 -3.04 -1.71
C GLY A 6 -23.74 -2.08 -1.47
N LYS A 7 -22.63 -2.27 -2.20
CA LYS A 7 -21.55 -1.31 -2.13
C LYS A 7 -22.08 0.08 -2.47
N GLU A 8 -21.88 1.03 -1.55
CA GLU A 8 -22.48 2.34 -1.70
C GLU A 8 -21.61 3.30 -2.50
N LEU A 9 -20.30 3.10 -2.50
CA LEU A 9 -19.40 3.99 -3.22
C LEU A 9 -19.02 3.39 -4.57
N PRO A 10 -18.85 4.22 -5.61
CA PRO A 10 -18.47 3.72 -6.93
C PRO A 10 -17.00 3.33 -7.03
N PHE A 11 -16.25 3.42 -5.94
CA PHE A 11 -14.83 3.12 -5.93
C PHE A 11 -14.46 2.50 -4.59
N ASN A 12 -13.29 1.87 -4.55
CA ASN A 12 -12.68 1.43 -3.30
C ASN A 12 -11.64 2.48 -2.92
N GLY A 13 -11.67 2.91 -1.67
CA GLY A 13 -10.85 4.03 -1.27
C GLY A 13 -10.01 3.76 -0.05
N VAL A 14 -8.99 4.59 0.11
CA VAL A 14 -8.19 4.66 1.32
C VAL A 14 -8.60 5.93 2.04
N PHE A 15 -9.00 5.79 3.29
CA PHE A 15 -9.55 6.89 4.07
C PHE A 15 -8.71 7.13 5.32
N ARG A 16 -8.78 8.35 5.81
CA ARG A 16 -8.16 8.73 7.08
C ARG A 16 -9.23 9.26 8.01
N VAL A 17 -9.15 8.83 9.27
CA VAL A 17 -10.02 9.34 10.31
C VAL A 17 -9.16 10.11 11.30
N ASN A 18 -9.62 11.27 11.77
CA ASN A 18 -8.85 12.03 12.73
C ASN A 18 -8.88 11.34 14.09
N ALA A 19 -8.02 11.83 15.02
CA ALA A 19 -7.84 11.17 16.31
C ALA A 19 -9.14 11.09 17.12
N GLU A 20 -10.04 12.02 16.90
CA GLU A 20 -11.31 12.06 17.62
C GLU A 20 -12.40 11.26 16.96
N GLY A 21 -12.13 10.74 15.76
CA GLY A 21 -13.14 9.95 15.05
C GLY A 21 -14.26 10.78 14.45
N SER A 22 -14.11 12.11 14.41
CA SER A 22 -15.20 12.97 13.99
C SER A 22 -15.12 13.38 12.53
N LYS A 23 -13.99 13.12 11.85
CA LYS A 23 -13.82 13.54 10.47
C LYS A 23 -13.20 12.41 9.67
N LEU A 24 -13.85 12.06 8.56
CA LEU A 24 -13.40 11.03 7.64
C LEU A 24 -12.97 11.71 6.35
N GLU A 25 -11.75 11.43 5.90
CA GLU A 25 -11.23 12.02 4.67
C GLU A 25 -10.83 10.95 3.70
N LEU A 26 -11.19 11.14 2.43
CA LEU A 26 -10.78 10.25 1.35
C LEU A 26 -9.39 10.68 0.89
N LEU A 27 -8.43 9.76 0.93
CA LEU A 27 -7.06 10.05 0.53
C LEU A 27 -6.73 9.52 -0.86
N ILE A 28 -7.18 8.32 -1.18
CA ILE A 28 -6.85 7.66 -2.45
C ILE A 28 -8.11 7.00 -2.97
N GLU A 29 -8.44 7.23 -4.24
CA GLU A 29 -9.63 6.64 -4.83
C GLU A 29 -9.39 5.95 -6.16
N ASN A 30 -8.15 5.91 -6.62
CA ASN A 30 -7.85 5.37 -7.95
C ASN A 30 -7.30 3.95 -7.95
N MET A 31 -7.46 3.23 -6.84
CA MET A 31 -7.00 1.85 -6.76
C MET A 31 -8.18 0.90 -6.89
N ALA A 32 -7.94 -0.23 -7.54
CA ALA A 32 -9.01 -1.21 -7.76
C ALA A 32 -9.36 -1.98 -6.50
N GLY A 33 -8.36 -2.36 -5.71
CA GLY A 33 -8.59 -3.12 -4.50
C GLY A 33 -7.54 -2.84 -3.44
N PRO A 34 -7.52 -1.61 -2.87
CA PRO A 34 -6.56 -1.31 -1.81
C PRO A 34 -6.83 -2.19 -0.60
N ASN A 35 -5.80 -2.82 -0.08
CA ASN A 35 -5.95 -3.78 0.99
C ASN A 35 -4.89 -3.59 2.08
N GLY A 36 -3.61 -3.81 1.79
CA GLY A 36 -2.56 -3.61 2.77
C GLY A 36 -2.09 -2.17 2.79
N ILE A 37 -1.75 -1.67 3.98
CA ILE A 37 -1.31 -0.30 4.13
C ILE A 37 -0.26 -0.24 5.24
N ALA A 38 0.79 0.56 5.03
CA ALA A 38 1.84 0.72 6.02
C ALA A 38 2.58 2.03 5.81
N PHE A 39 3.16 2.56 6.88
CA PHE A 39 3.96 3.78 6.82
C PHE A 39 5.44 3.45 6.88
N SER A 40 6.26 4.31 6.28
CA SER A 40 7.71 4.25 6.53
C SER A 40 7.99 4.60 7.99
N PRO A 41 9.18 4.24 8.52
CA PRO A 41 9.47 4.51 9.93
C PRO A 41 9.37 5.98 10.31
N ASP A 42 9.72 6.88 9.38
CA ASP A 42 9.62 8.32 9.65
C ASP A 42 8.24 8.88 9.36
N GLU A 43 7.31 8.02 8.91
CA GLU A 43 5.94 8.39 8.60
C GLU A 43 5.82 9.44 7.50
N LYS A 44 6.84 9.55 6.67
CA LYS A 44 6.81 10.48 5.54
C LYS A 44 6.39 9.81 4.24
N GLN A 45 6.26 8.50 4.23
CA GLN A 45 5.81 7.75 3.07
C GLN A 45 4.75 6.75 3.47
N LEU A 46 3.84 6.51 2.54
CA LEU A 46 2.74 5.58 2.72
C LEU A 46 2.81 4.53 1.63
N TYR A 47 2.78 3.26 2.03
CA TYR A 47 2.70 2.14 1.09
C TYR A 47 1.28 1.60 1.08
N VAL A 48 0.74 1.34 -0.11
CA VAL A 48 -0.59 0.76 -0.25
C VAL A 48 -0.51 -0.38 -1.26
N ALA A 49 -0.98 -1.55 -0.85
CA ALA A 49 -1.01 -2.72 -1.71
C ALA A 49 -2.38 -2.84 -2.34
N ASP A 50 -2.41 -3.06 -3.66
CA ASP A 50 -3.65 -3.30 -4.40
C ASP A 50 -3.73 -4.80 -4.69
N SER A 51 -4.68 -5.48 -4.06
CA SER A 51 -4.77 -6.92 -4.20
C SER A 51 -5.44 -7.34 -5.51
N ARG A 52 -6.15 -6.45 -6.18
CA ARG A 52 -6.72 -6.75 -7.48
C ARG A 52 -5.73 -6.60 -8.60
N GLU A 53 -5.00 -5.50 -8.59
CA GLU A 53 -4.02 -5.22 -9.64
C GLU A 53 -2.65 -5.82 -9.31
N LYS A 54 -2.47 -6.30 -8.08
CA LYS A 54 -1.27 -7.03 -7.65
C LYS A 54 -0.01 -6.19 -7.71
N PHE A 55 -0.09 -4.98 -7.15
CA PHE A 55 1.09 -4.13 -7.03
C PHE A 55 1.07 -3.38 -5.71
N ILE A 56 2.21 -2.80 -5.37
CA ILE A 56 2.34 -1.93 -4.22
C ILE A 56 2.72 -0.55 -4.74
N ASN A 57 1.97 0.46 -4.34
CA ASN A 57 2.31 1.86 -4.61
C ASN A 57 2.90 2.50 -3.38
N VAL A 58 3.72 3.52 -3.60
CA VAL A 58 4.25 4.34 -2.52
C VAL A 58 3.92 5.80 -2.81
N TYR A 59 3.61 6.52 -1.76
CA TYR A 59 3.24 7.93 -1.82
C TYR A 59 4.09 8.70 -0.83
N ASP A 60 4.47 9.91 -1.19
CA ASP A 60 5.02 10.84 -0.20
C ASP A 60 3.86 11.48 0.54
N LEU A 61 4.03 11.69 1.84
CA LEU A 61 3.04 12.39 2.64
C LEU A 61 3.52 13.80 2.90
N ASN A 62 2.68 14.78 2.56
CA ASN A 62 3.04 16.16 2.80
C ASN A 62 2.88 16.51 4.29
N GLU A 63 3.13 17.76 4.65
CA GLU A 63 3.11 18.17 6.05
C GLU A 63 1.77 17.95 6.71
N GLU A 64 0.71 17.94 5.93
CA GLU A 64 -0.65 17.72 6.45
C GLU A 64 -1.05 16.27 6.40
N GLY A 65 -0.18 15.40 5.90
CA GLY A 65 -0.44 13.98 5.83
C GLY A 65 -1.22 13.52 4.62
N TYR A 66 -1.28 14.34 3.56
CA TYR A 66 -1.94 13.94 2.33
C TYR A 66 -0.94 13.29 1.39
N PRO A 67 -1.36 12.23 0.69
CA PRO A 67 -0.45 11.53 -0.22
C PRO A 67 -0.23 12.32 -1.51
N GLU A 68 1.03 12.32 -1.94
CA GLU A 68 1.47 12.98 -3.17
C GLU A 68 2.47 12.05 -3.85
N ASN A 69 2.78 12.36 -5.11
CA ASN A 69 3.85 11.68 -5.86
C ASN A 69 3.67 10.18 -5.89
N GLU A 70 2.50 9.74 -6.35
CA GLU A 70 2.19 8.32 -6.47
C GLU A 70 3.21 7.64 -7.39
N ARG A 71 3.79 6.54 -6.93
CA ARG A 71 4.75 5.75 -7.70
C ARG A 71 4.47 4.28 -7.45
N GLU A 72 4.79 3.46 -8.44
CA GLU A 72 4.73 2.03 -8.23
C GLU A 72 5.97 1.59 -7.48
N PHE A 73 5.77 0.93 -6.34
CA PHE A 73 6.88 0.42 -5.54
C PHE A 73 7.34 -0.93 -6.08
N PHE A 74 6.40 -1.83 -6.35
CA PHE A 74 6.74 -3.14 -6.90
C PHE A 74 5.51 -3.79 -7.50
N ASP A 75 5.70 -4.46 -8.65
CA ASP A 75 4.64 -5.18 -9.34
C ASP A 75 4.75 -6.65 -8.96
N LEU A 76 3.73 -7.16 -8.27
CA LEU A 76 3.70 -8.54 -7.81
C LEU A 76 2.88 -9.46 -8.72
N ASP A 77 2.47 -8.96 -9.87
CA ASP A 77 1.71 -9.78 -10.82
C ASP A 77 2.67 -10.55 -11.72
N ILE A 78 3.11 -11.68 -11.22
CA ILE A 78 4.09 -12.52 -11.93
C ILE A 78 3.42 -13.75 -12.53
N GLY A 79 2.09 -13.75 -12.65
CA GLY A 79 1.39 -14.87 -13.26
C GLY A 79 1.13 -16.03 -12.33
N GLU A 80 1.43 -15.91 -11.05
CA GLU A 80 1.18 -16.94 -10.06
C GLU A 80 0.04 -16.53 -9.16
N GLU A 81 -0.57 -17.52 -8.50
CA GLU A 81 -1.61 -17.22 -7.52
C GLU A 81 -1.02 -16.55 -6.30
N GLY A 82 -1.84 -15.73 -5.67
CA GLY A 82 -1.45 -14.98 -4.50
C GLY A 82 -1.43 -13.50 -4.82
N VAL A 83 -1.82 -12.72 -3.83
CA VAL A 83 -1.97 -11.27 -4.01
C VAL A 83 -1.32 -10.55 -2.85
N PRO A 84 -0.86 -9.32 -3.05
CA PRO A 84 -0.39 -8.50 -1.93
C PRO A 84 -1.60 -8.17 -1.05
N ASP A 85 -1.50 -8.49 0.23
CA ASP A 85 -2.60 -8.35 1.16
C ASP A 85 -2.09 -7.67 2.41
N GLY A 86 -1.51 -8.41 3.34
CA GLY A 86 -0.93 -7.84 4.54
C GLY A 86 0.44 -7.24 4.27
N MET A 87 0.75 -6.15 4.96
CA MET A 87 2.02 -5.47 4.76
C MET A 87 2.51 -4.91 6.08
N LYS A 88 3.82 -4.99 6.30
CA LYS A 88 4.49 -4.42 7.47
C LYS A 88 5.78 -3.76 7.03
N VAL A 89 6.22 -2.77 7.80
CA VAL A 89 7.50 -2.10 7.57
C VAL A 89 8.29 -2.17 8.86
N ASP A 90 9.54 -2.61 8.80
CA ASP A 90 10.36 -2.70 10.01
C ASP A 90 11.03 -1.36 10.29
N THR A 91 11.79 -1.29 11.40
CA THR A 91 12.39 -0.03 11.82
C THR A 91 13.50 0.44 10.90
N GLU A 92 13.98 -0.41 10.02
CA GLU A 92 15.00 -0.03 9.04
C GLU A 92 14.41 0.32 7.69
N GLY A 93 13.08 0.29 7.58
CA GLY A 93 12.40 0.69 6.36
C GLY A 93 12.15 -0.43 5.38
N ARG A 94 12.49 -1.67 5.72
CA ARG A 94 12.22 -2.79 4.83
C ARG A 94 10.74 -3.12 4.84
N VAL A 95 10.20 -3.40 3.67
CA VAL A 95 8.78 -3.66 3.48
C VAL A 95 8.56 -5.16 3.33
N TYR A 96 7.64 -5.70 4.10
CA TYR A 96 7.25 -7.11 4.06
C TYR A 96 5.82 -7.17 3.57
N SER A 97 5.58 -7.90 2.49
CA SER A 97 4.24 -8.02 1.92
C SER A 97 3.96 -9.46 1.55
N SER A 98 2.76 -9.91 1.86
CA SER A 98 2.32 -11.18 1.31
C SER A 98 2.22 -11.04 -0.21
N GLY A 99 2.40 -12.13 -0.90
CA GLY A 99 2.34 -12.16 -2.35
C GLY A 99 2.40 -13.59 -2.84
N PRO A 100 2.59 -13.79 -4.14
CA PRO A 100 2.62 -15.15 -4.66
C PRO A 100 3.71 -16.00 -4.00
N GLY A 101 3.30 -17.09 -3.40
CA GLY A 101 4.22 -18.06 -2.85
C GLY A 101 4.84 -17.72 -1.52
N GLY A 102 4.44 -16.65 -0.86
CA GLY A 102 4.98 -16.38 0.47
C GLY A 102 5.03 -14.92 0.82
N ILE A 103 5.99 -14.57 1.66
CA ILE A 103 6.20 -13.19 2.10
C ILE A 103 7.40 -12.63 1.33
N TRP A 104 7.19 -11.53 0.68
CA TRP A 104 8.23 -10.86 -0.12
C TRP A 104 8.82 -9.72 0.71
N VAL A 105 10.13 -9.56 0.65
CA VAL A 105 10.84 -8.57 1.45
C VAL A 105 11.54 -7.61 0.52
N PHE A 106 11.31 -6.31 0.71
CA PHE A 106 11.83 -5.28 -0.17
C PHE A 106 12.60 -4.23 0.62
N GLU A 107 13.55 -3.61 -0.06
CA GLU A 107 14.25 -2.45 0.44
C GLU A 107 13.94 -1.28 -0.49
N PRO A 108 13.60 -0.08 0.04
CA PRO A 108 13.38 1.08 -0.84
C PRO A 108 14.67 1.47 -1.53
N SER A 109 14.59 1.81 -2.81
CA SER A 109 15.80 2.15 -3.57
C SER A 109 16.30 3.54 -3.27
N GLY A 110 15.40 4.44 -2.91
CA GLY A 110 15.80 5.81 -2.62
C GLY A 110 15.88 6.72 -3.83
N ASN A 111 15.79 6.20 -5.04
CA ASN A 111 15.90 7.04 -6.22
C ASN A 111 14.55 7.42 -6.78
N ASP A 112 13.82 6.48 -7.32
CA ASP A 112 12.51 6.74 -7.92
C ASP A 112 11.39 6.18 -7.08
N GLY A 113 11.69 5.70 -5.89
CA GLY A 113 10.69 5.12 -5.02
C GLY A 113 10.44 3.65 -5.24
N ALA A 114 11.10 3.05 -6.23
CA ALA A 114 10.89 1.62 -6.50
C ALA A 114 11.52 0.77 -5.40
N GLY A 115 10.94 -0.42 -5.19
CA GLY A 115 11.47 -1.36 -4.23
C GLY A 115 12.48 -2.29 -4.87
N ILE A 116 13.43 -2.73 -4.08
CA ILE A 116 14.41 -3.73 -4.48
C ILE A 116 14.07 -5.01 -3.73
N LEU A 117 13.80 -6.08 -4.46
CA LEU A 117 13.43 -7.34 -3.83
C LEU A 117 14.66 -7.96 -3.20
N LEU A 118 14.61 -8.16 -1.88
CA LEU A 118 15.71 -8.78 -1.15
C LEU A 118 15.55 -10.30 -1.10
N GLY A 119 14.32 -10.79 -1.01
CA GLY A 119 14.08 -12.21 -0.93
C GLY A 119 12.63 -12.51 -0.64
N LYS A 120 12.34 -13.81 -0.54
CA LYS A 120 11.00 -14.29 -0.30
C LYS A 120 11.07 -15.38 0.77
N ILE A 121 10.18 -15.32 1.72
CA ILE A 121 10.12 -16.28 2.81
C ILE A 121 9.02 -17.28 2.59
#